data_d86e7237ddd29c9c485aa5e2deceb1bb
#
_entry.id   d86e7237ddd29c9c485aa5e2deceb1bb
#
_cell.length_a   1.000
_cell.length_b   1.000
_cell.length_c   1.000
_cell.angle_alpha   90.00
_cell.angle_beta   90.00
_cell.angle_gamma   90.00
#
_symmetry.space_group_name_H-M   'P 1'
#
loop_
_entity.id
_entity.type
_entity.pdbx_description
1 polymer ?
#
loop_
_entity_poly.entity_id
_entity_poly.type
_entity_poly.pdbx_seq_one_letter_code
_entity_poly.pdbx_strand_id
1 'polypeptide(L)'
;MEIKSDIQIAQETKMKNIVEIAETAGIDDKYIETYGQYKAKIDYKLLEDMKDKPDGKLILVTAISPTPAGEGKTTTSVGLADALHRLGKNTMVALREPSLGPVFG
;
A
#
# COMPACT_ATOMS: atom_id res chain seq x y z
N MET A 1 -27.92 -8.40 3.63
CA MET A 1 -26.49 -8.45 3.31
C MET A 1 -25.73 -8.90 4.55
N GLU A 2 -24.98 -9.95 4.40
CA GLU A 2 -24.17 -10.48 5.50
C GLU A 2 -22.84 -9.74 5.59
N ILE A 3 -22.50 -9.27 6.80
CA ILE A 3 -21.22 -8.58 7.02
C ILE A 3 -20.16 -9.62 7.38
N LYS A 4 -19.15 -9.72 6.55
CA LYS A 4 -18.03 -10.65 6.77
C LYS A 4 -17.03 -10.06 7.77
N SER A 5 -16.42 -10.93 8.58
CA SER A 5 -15.33 -10.52 9.45
C SER A 5 -14.06 -10.19 8.64
N ASP A 6 -13.13 -9.46 9.24
CA ASP A 6 -11.86 -9.12 8.59
C ASP A 6 -11.10 -10.37 8.15
N ILE A 7 -11.12 -11.42 8.98
CA ILE A 7 -10.45 -12.68 8.66
C ILE A 7 -11.10 -13.35 7.44
N GLN A 8 -12.43 -13.36 7.36
CA GLN A 8 -13.15 -13.91 6.22
C GLN A 8 -12.82 -13.18 4.94
N ILE A 9 -12.80 -11.86 4.98
CA ILE A 9 -12.44 -11.03 3.82
C ILE A 9 -11.01 -11.33 3.37
N ALA A 10 -10.07 -11.40 4.31
CA ALA A 10 -8.67 -11.69 4.00
C ALA A 10 -8.48 -13.07 3.38
N GLN A 11 -9.19 -14.08 3.87
CA GLN A 11 -9.09 -15.44 3.35
C GLN A 11 -9.76 -15.62 2.00
N GLU A 12 -10.83 -14.91 1.73
CA GLU A 12 -11.58 -15.00 0.48
C GLU A 12 -10.99 -14.15 -0.63
N THR A 13 -10.24 -13.11 -0.29
CA THR A 13 -9.65 -12.21 -1.28
C THR A 13 -8.47 -12.87 -1.97
N LYS A 14 -8.52 -12.92 -3.29
CA LYS A 14 -7.43 -13.46 -4.09
C LYS A 14 -6.35 -12.40 -4.24
N MET A 15 -5.13 -12.71 -3.79
CA MET A 15 -3.99 -11.83 -3.97
C MET A 15 -3.44 -11.95 -5.38
N LYS A 16 -3.13 -10.80 -5.99
CA LYS A 16 -2.46 -10.77 -7.29
C LYS A 16 -0.96 -10.97 -7.10
N ASN A 17 -0.30 -11.53 -8.11
CA ASN A 17 1.16 -11.64 -8.10
C ASN A 17 1.79 -10.24 -8.06
N ILE A 18 2.89 -10.10 -7.33
CA ILE A 18 3.54 -8.79 -7.16
C ILE A 18 4.05 -8.21 -8.48
N VAL A 19 4.38 -9.04 -9.46
CA VAL A 19 4.80 -8.57 -10.79
C VAL A 19 3.64 -7.87 -11.50
N GLU A 20 2.42 -8.40 -11.39
CA GLU A 20 1.23 -7.75 -11.94
C GLU A 20 0.95 -6.41 -11.27
N ILE A 21 1.14 -6.34 -9.96
CA ILE A 21 0.99 -5.10 -9.20
C ILE A 21 2.01 -4.06 -9.66
N ALA A 22 3.26 -4.47 -9.86
CA ALA A 22 4.31 -3.57 -10.35
C ALA A 22 3.97 -3.02 -11.73
N GLU A 23 3.47 -3.86 -12.64
CA GLU A 23 3.01 -3.41 -13.95
C GLU A 23 1.91 -2.37 -13.85
N THR A 24 0.92 -2.62 -13.00
CA THR A 24 -0.18 -1.66 -12.76
C THR A 24 0.34 -0.33 -12.24
N ALA A 25 1.38 -0.37 -11.40
CA ALA A 25 2.01 0.84 -10.85
C ALA A 25 2.95 1.53 -11.85
N GLY A 26 3.20 0.92 -13.01
CA GLY A 26 4.12 1.47 -14.00
C GLY A 26 5.59 1.26 -13.66
N ILE A 27 5.90 0.27 -12.84
CA ILE A 27 7.28 -0.07 -12.45
C ILE A 27 7.76 -1.23 -13.30
N ASP A 28 8.85 -1.00 -14.05
CA ASP A 28 9.46 -2.01 -14.90
C ASP A 28 10.09 -3.12 -14.05
N ASP A 29 10.04 -4.36 -14.55
CA ASP A 29 10.59 -5.54 -13.87
C ASP A 29 12.06 -5.40 -13.50
N LYS A 30 12.83 -4.63 -14.26
CA LYS A 30 14.27 -4.45 -13.99
C LYS A 30 14.54 -3.75 -12.65
N TYR A 31 13.55 -3.11 -12.06
CA TYR A 31 13.68 -2.41 -10.78
C TYR A 31 13.19 -3.22 -9.58
N ILE A 32 12.62 -4.41 -9.81
CA ILE A 32 12.07 -5.19 -8.70
C ILE A 32 12.87 -6.45 -8.44
N GLU A 33 13.01 -6.77 -7.15
CA GLU A 33 13.58 -8.02 -6.66
C GLU A 33 12.48 -8.73 -5.88
N THR A 34 11.99 -9.85 -6.42
CA THR A 34 10.86 -10.55 -5.83
C THR A 34 11.27 -11.43 -4.66
N TYR A 35 10.43 -11.46 -3.64
CA TYR A 35 10.53 -12.37 -2.50
C TYR A 35 9.25 -13.20 -2.46
N GLY A 36 9.24 -14.32 -3.19
CA GLY A 36 8.04 -15.11 -3.39
C GLY A 36 7.10 -14.43 -4.39
N GLN A 37 5.80 -14.73 -4.28
CA GLN A 37 4.80 -14.30 -5.25
C GLN A 37 4.17 -12.93 -4.95
N TYR A 38 4.24 -12.49 -3.70
CA TYR A 38 3.40 -11.38 -3.24
C TYR A 38 4.16 -10.19 -2.67
N LYS A 39 5.48 -10.20 -2.75
CA LYS A 39 6.30 -9.17 -2.15
C LYS A 39 7.56 -8.94 -2.97
N ALA A 40 8.02 -7.69 -3.04
CA ALA A 40 9.25 -7.33 -3.75
C ALA A 40 9.89 -6.10 -3.14
N LYS A 41 11.19 -5.95 -3.36
CA LYS A 41 11.91 -4.70 -3.12
C LYS A 41 12.07 -3.95 -4.42
N ILE A 42 12.13 -2.63 -4.32
CA ILE A 42 12.33 -1.75 -5.46
C ILE A 42 13.77 -1.21 -5.41
N ASP A 43 14.48 -1.31 -6.52
CA ASP A 43 15.84 -0.81 -6.64
C ASP A 43 15.83 0.73 -6.61
N TYR A 44 16.74 1.32 -5.85
CA TYR A 44 16.92 2.78 -5.79
C TYR A 44 17.25 3.41 -7.15
N LYS A 45 17.74 2.64 -8.09
CA LYS A 45 18.02 3.13 -9.44
C LYS A 45 16.76 3.71 -10.10
N LEU A 46 15.58 3.23 -9.69
CA LEU A 46 14.32 3.79 -10.17
C LEU A 46 14.21 5.29 -9.88
N LEU A 47 14.68 5.73 -8.70
CA LEU A 47 14.65 7.15 -8.34
C LEU A 47 15.52 7.98 -9.26
N GLU A 48 16.71 7.48 -9.62
CA GLU A 48 17.60 8.18 -10.56
C GLU A 48 17.01 8.26 -11.95
N ASP A 49 16.44 7.16 -12.42
CA ASP A 49 15.87 7.09 -13.76
C ASP A 49 14.58 7.93 -13.89
N MET A 50 13.94 8.25 -12.80
CA MET A 50 12.71 9.05 -12.76
C MET A 50 12.91 10.50 -12.32
N LYS A 51 14.13 10.93 -12.04
CA LYS A 51 14.40 12.27 -11.48
C LYS A 51 13.90 13.43 -12.34
N ASP A 52 13.80 13.23 -13.65
CA ASP A 52 13.37 14.26 -14.59
C ASP A 52 11.84 14.24 -14.83
N LYS A 53 11.13 13.29 -14.22
CA LYS A 53 9.67 13.23 -14.33
C LYS A 53 9.03 14.12 -13.27
N PRO A 54 7.88 14.75 -13.58
CA PRO A 54 7.20 15.57 -12.59
C PRO A 54 6.68 14.71 -11.44
N ASP A 55 6.72 15.27 -10.23
CA ASP A 55 6.17 14.62 -9.06
C ASP A 55 4.64 14.61 -9.11
N GLY A 56 4.05 13.54 -8.59
CA GLY A 56 2.64 13.49 -8.34
C GLY A 56 2.26 14.29 -7.09
N LYS A 57 1.01 14.16 -6.69
CA LYS A 57 0.51 14.80 -5.47
C LYS A 57 0.78 13.89 -4.28
N LEU A 58 1.35 14.48 -3.24
CA LEU A 58 1.61 13.77 -1.99
C LEU A 58 0.56 14.14 -0.96
N ILE A 59 -0.10 13.13 -0.39
CA ILE A 59 -1.08 13.31 0.68
C ILE A 59 -0.53 12.66 1.93
N LEU A 60 -0.33 13.45 2.98
CA LEU A 60 0.14 12.96 4.27
C LEU A 60 -1.06 12.69 5.18
N VAL A 61 -1.12 11.48 5.74
CA VAL A 61 -2.11 11.11 6.74
C VAL A 61 -1.40 10.94 8.08
N THR A 62 -1.77 11.74 9.04
CA THR A 62 -1.13 11.73 10.36
C THR A 62 -2.16 12.02 11.45
N ALA A 63 -1.74 11.89 12.70
CA ALA A 63 -2.57 12.19 13.86
C ALA A 63 -1.91 13.27 14.72
N ILE A 64 -2.73 14.03 15.44
CA ILE A 64 -2.24 15.11 16.31
C ILE A 64 -1.47 14.56 17.50
N SER A 65 -1.96 13.49 18.09
CA SER A 65 -1.32 12.84 19.25
C SER A 65 -1.68 11.36 19.30
N PRO A 66 -0.78 10.51 19.84
CA PRO A 66 -1.08 9.10 19.98
C PRO A 66 -2.14 8.84 21.05
N THR A 67 -2.94 7.78 20.84
CA THR A 67 -3.91 7.29 21.82
C THR A 67 -3.72 5.80 22.03
N PRO A 68 -4.12 5.25 23.19
CA PRO A 68 -4.01 3.80 23.42
C PRO A 68 -4.81 2.95 22.45
N ALA A 69 -5.92 3.47 21.94
CA ALA A 69 -6.78 2.76 20.98
C ALA A 69 -6.33 2.91 19.53
N GLY A 70 -5.34 3.77 19.28
CA GLY A 70 -4.92 4.15 17.93
C GLY A 70 -5.78 5.27 17.38
N GLU A 71 -5.32 5.90 16.31
CA GLU A 71 -5.96 7.08 15.72
C GLU A 71 -6.62 6.80 14.37
N GLY A 72 -6.50 5.57 13.86
CA GLY A 72 -7.08 5.20 12.59
C GLY A 72 -6.31 5.68 11.37
N LYS A 73 -5.05 6.05 11.51
CA LYS A 73 -4.21 6.50 10.39
C LYS A 73 -4.16 5.48 9.26
N THR A 74 -3.88 4.23 9.59
CA THR A 74 -3.78 3.16 8.60
C THR A 74 -5.12 2.92 7.92
N THR A 75 -6.20 2.84 8.69
CA THR A 75 -7.55 2.66 8.14
C THR A 75 -7.92 3.79 7.19
N THR A 76 -7.62 5.03 7.57
CA THR A 76 -7.89 6.21 6.74
C THR A 76 -7.05 6.17 5.46
N SER A 77 -5.76 5.82 5.56
CA SER A 77 -4.86 5.75 4.40
C SER A 77 -5.32 4.70 3.40
N VAL A 78 -5.67 3.51 3.87
CA VAL A 78 -6.16 2.42 3.00
C VAL A 78 -7.50 2.80 2.36
N GLY A 79 -8.41 3.35 3.13
CA GLY A 79 -9.72 3.79 2.62
C GLY A 79 -9.61 4.88 1.58
N LEU A 80 -8.75 5.87 1.81
CA LEU A 80 -8.51 6.95 0.86
C LEU A 80 -7.89 6.42 -0.44
N ALA A 81 -6.88 5.55 -0.33
CA ALA A 81 -6.24 4.96 -1.51
C ALA A 81 -7.23 4.14 -2.33
N ASP A 82 -8.06 3.34 -1.67
CA ASP A 82 -9.09 2.54 -2.33
C ASP A 82 -10.13 3.43 -3.03
N ALA A 83 -10.56 4.49 -2.37
CA ALA A 83 -11.51 5.44 -2.96
C ALA A 83 -10.94 6.14 -4.18
N LEU A 84 -9.69 6.61 -4.12
CA LEU A 84 -9.03 7.25 -5.25
C LEU A 84 -8.85 6.28 -6.42
N HIS A 85 -8.52 5.04 -6.14
CA HIS A 85 -8.41 4.00 -7.17
C HIS A 85 -9.75 3.77 -7.85
N ARG A 86 -10.84 3.69 -7.09
CA ARG A 86 -12.20 3.53 -7.64
C ARG A 86 -12.64 4.71 -8.49
N LEU A 87 -12.12 5.90 -8.19
CA LEU A 87 -12.36 7.11 -9.01
C LEU A 87 -11.50 7.16 -10.27
N GLY A 88 -10.72 6.12 -10.53
CA GLY A 88 -9.86 6.04 -11.71
C GLY A 88 -8.55 6.82 -11.58
N LYS A 89 -8.16 7.19 -10.37
CA LYS A 89 -6.90 7.89 -10.14
C LYS A 89 -5.75 6.89 -10.04
N ASN A 90 -4.60 7.27 -10.55
CA ASN A 90 -3.37 6.50 -10.40
C ASN A 90 -2.81 6.77 -9.01
N THR A 91 -3.00 5.81 -8.10
CA THR A 91 -2.76 6.00 -6.67
C THR A 91 -1.83 4.94 -6.14
N MET A 92 -0.93 5.35 -5.26
CA MET A 92 -0.06 4.44 -4.53
C MET A 92 -0.10 4.81 -3.05
N VAL A 93 -0.13 3.83 -2.17
CA VAL A 93 -0.13 4.05 -0.73
C VAL A 93 1.20 3.60 -0.13
N ALA A 94 1.75 4.42 0.76
CA ALA A 94 2.93 4.07 1.55
C ALA A 94 2.54 4.05 3.02
N LEU A 95 2.62 2.89 3.62
CA LEU A 95 2.24 2.70 5.02
C LEU A 95 3.47 2.58 5.90
N ARG A 96 3.33 2.99 7.17
CA ARG A 96 4.34 2.70 8.18
C ARG A 96 4.38 1.20 8.44
N GLU A 97 5.56 0.70 8.74
CA GLU A 97 5.71 -0.66 9.22
C GLU A 97 5.03 -0.76 10.58
N PRO A 98 4.07 -1.68 10.75
CA PRO A 98 3.37 -1.78 12.03
C PRO A 98 4.29 -2.26 13.13
N SER A 99 4.14 -1.69 14.32
CA SER A 99 4.85 -2.17 15.50
C SER A 99 4.21 -3.47 15.98
N LEU A 100 5.04 -4.35 16.56
CA LEU A 100 4.56 -5.55 17.21
C LEU A 100 3.97 -5.16 18.56
N GLY A 101 2.68 -5.44 18.75
CA GLY A 101 2.04 -5.30 20.05
C GLY A 101 2.03 -6.62 20.80
N PRO A 102 1.19 -6.74 21.85
CA PRO A 102 1.04 -8.00 22.59
C PRO A 102 0.58 -9.17 21.70
N VAL A 103 -0.14 -8.84 20.63
CA VAL A 103 -0.49 -9.77 19.54
C VAL A 103 -0.08 -9.11 18.24
N PHE A 104 0.27 -9.92 17.25
CA PHE A 104 0.66 -9.42 15.94
C PHE A 104 -0.49 -8.67 15.28
N GLY A 105 -0.29 -7.40 15.06
CA GLY A 105 -1.38 -6.65 14.41
C GLY A 105 -1.30 -5.16 14.59
#